data_a2bbb30477d9ccb3ee939e9411203a13
#
_entry.id   a2bbb30477d9ccb3ee939e9411203a13
#
_cell.length_a   1.000
_cell.length_b   1.000
_cell.length_c   1.000
_cell.angle_alpha   90.00
_cell.angle_beta   90.00
_cell.angle_gamma   90.00
#
_symmetry.space_group_name_H-M   'P 1'
#
loop_
_entity.id
_entity.type
_entity.pdbx_description
1 polymer ?
#
loop_
_entity_poly.entity_id
_entity_poly.type
_entity_poly.pdbx_seq_one_letter_code
_entity_poly.pdbx_strand_id
1 'polypeptide(L)'
;MALFVPMVIGTSAELERITQDIAEGLRYTRSRALDNNRPESFTLNGRAREYQVTEEGGARRLPEAIEIVFFSTRENRVPRNGGIIRFFSDGGSTGGRLELSAQGERYLVNVDWLTGKVDVIEAVVDEAGER
;
A
#
# COMPACT_ATOMS: atom_id res chain seq x y z
N MET A 1 31.92 2.23 22.03
CA MET A 1 31.53 2.24 21.60
C MET A 1 30.65 2.11 21.06
N ALA A 2 30.15 1.83 20.85
CA ALA A 2 29.34 1.66 20.42
C ALA A 2 28.66 1.76 19.55
N LEU A 3 28.26 1.66 19.08
CA LEU A 3 27.73 1.72 18.27
C LEU A 3 26.67 1.62 17.92
N PHE A 4 26.08 1.54 17.59
CA PHE A 4 25.09 1.42 17.31
C PHE A 4 24.51 1.31 16.29
N VAL A 5 23.93 1.21 15.73
CA VAL A 5 23.61 0.63 14.69
C VAL A 5 22.23 0.12 14.56
N PRO A 6 21.42 0.17 15.51
CA PRO A 6 20.09 -0.39 15.48
C PRO A 6 19.18 0.15 14.42
N MET A 7 19.35 1.38 14.04
CA MET A 7 18.42 1.93 13.09
C MET A 7 18.52 1.32 11.73
N VAL A 8 19.67 0.79 11.40
CA VAL A 8 19.79 0.16 10.11
C VAL A 8 19.04 -1.14 10.08
N ILE A 9 19.01 -1.83 11.20
CA ILE A 9 18.39 -3.11 11.25
C ILE A 9 16.90 -3.03 11.13
N GLY A 10 16.30 -1.96 11.59
CA GLY A 10 14.86 -1.87 11.62
C GLY A 10 14.19 -1.67 10.27
N THR A 11 14.94 -1.23 9.27
CA THR A 11 14.31 -0.81 8.04
C THR A 11 13.56 -1.94 7.33
N SER A 12 14.16 -3.11 7.30
CA SER A 12 13.52 -4.22 6.61
C SER A 12 12.26 -4.69 7.32
N ALA A 13 12.33 -4.82 8.64
CA ALA A 13 11.18 -5.21 9.42
C ALA A 13 10.11 -4.13 9.36
N GLU A 14 10.53 -2.88 9.30
CA GLU A 14 9.59 -1.80 9.21
C GLU A 14 8.87 -1.82 7.86
N LEU A 15 9.58 -2.13 6.78
CA LEU A 15 8.95 -2.23 5.47
C LEU A 15 7.87 -3.30 5.48
N GLU A 16 8.16 -4.46 6.05
CA GLU A 16 7.18 -5.52 6.10
C GLU A 16 5.98 -5.11 6.95
N ARG A 17 6.22 -4.48 8.09
CA ARG A 17 5.14 -4.07 8.97
C ARG A 17 4.23 -3.05 8.31
N ILE A 18 4.80 -2.05 7.63
CA ILE A 18 4.00 -1.03 6.97
C ILE A 18 3.22 -1.64 5.81
N THR A 19 3.84 -2.57 5.08
CA THR A 19 3.14 -3.24 3.99
C THR A 19 1.93 -4.00 4.51
N GLN A 20 2.08 -4.71 5.61
CA GLN A 20 0.96 -5.45 6.18
C GLN A 20 -0.10 -4.51 6.74
N ASP A 21 0.31 -3.40 7.35
CA ASP A 21 -0.64 -2.43 7.86
C ASP A 21 -1.49 -1.85 6.73
N ILE A 22 -0.86 -1.56 5.61
CA ILE A 22 -1.60 -1.02 4.47
C ILE A 22 -2.55 -2.06 3.90
N ALA A 23 -2.09 -3.31 3.79
CA ALA A 23 -2.95 -4.36 3.28
C ALA A 23 -4.16 -4.58 4.18
N GLU A 24 -3.94 -4.54 5.49
CA GLU A 24 -5.04 -4.67 6.42
C GLU A 24 -5.98 -3.48 6.34
N GLY A 25 -5.44 -2.30 6.14
CA GLY A 25 -6.26 -1.12 5.97
C GLY A 25 -7.14 -1.20 4.73
N LEU A 26 -6.59 -1.74 3.64
CA LEU A 26 -7.37 -1.93 2.43
C LEU A 26 -8.48 -2.96 2.66
N ARG A 27 -8.17 -4.06 3.34
CA ARG A 27 -9.18 -5.07 3.63
C ARG A 27 -10.26 -4.53 4.56
N TYR A 28 -9.87 -3.69 5.50
CA TYR A 28 -10.83 -3.06 6.39
C TYR A 28 -11.74 -2.12 5.62
N THR A 29 -11.17 -1.33 4.68
CA THR A 29 -11.97 -0.42 3.87
C THR A 29 -13.02 -1.21 3.08
N ARG A 30 -12.61 -2.36 2.53
CA ARG A 30 -13.54 -3.20 1.80
C ARG A 30 -14.67 -3.72 2.71
N SER A 31 -14.30 -4.17 3.90
CA SER A 31 -15.28 -4.67 4.85
C SER A 31 -16.29 -3.59 5.21
N ARG A 32 -15.82 -2.36 5.37
CA ARG A 32 -16.72 -1.26 5.69
C ARG A 32 -17.69 -1.00 4.56
N ALA A 33 -17.22 -1.11 3.32
CA ALA A 33 -18.10 -0.89 2.18
C ALA A 33 -19.19 -1.94 2.15
N LEU A 34 -18.83 -3.19 2.41
CA LEU A 34 -19.81 -4.26 2.42
C LEU A 34 -20.78 -4.10 3.59
N ASP A 35 -20.27 -3.81 4.78
CA ASP A 35 -21.10 -3.75 5.96
C ASP A 35 -22.06 -2.56 5.94
N ASN A 36 -21.59 -1.44 5.42
CA ASN A 36 -22.40 -0.23 5.41
C ASN A 36 -23.16 -0.03 4.11
N ASN A 37 -22.98 -0.95 3.18
CA ASN A 37 -23.67 -0.94 1.90
C ASN A 37 -23.48 0.38 1.17
N ARG A 38 -22.26 0.88 1.16
CA ARG A 38 -21.93 2.11 0.45
C ARG A 38 -20.44 2.13 0.15
N PRO A 39 -20.01 2.93 -0.83
CA PRO A 39 -18.60 2.96 -1.17
C PRO A 39 -17.74 3.51 -0.03
N GLU A 40 -16.53 2.99 0.07
CA GLU A 40 -15.54 3.47 1.01
C GLU A 40 -14.21 3.58 0.27
N SER A 41 -13.36 4.49 0.69
CA SER A 41 -12.13 4.77 -0.02
C SER A 41 -10.90 4.69 0.86
N PHE A 42 -9.84 4.16 0.28
CA PHE A 42 -8.50 4.20 0.84
C PHE A 42 -7.72 5.22 0.01
N THR A 43 -7.03 6.14 0.64
CA THR A 43 -6.35 7.21 -0.06
C THR A 43 -4.87 7.21 0.29
N LEU A 44 -4.03 7.27 -0.74
CA LEU A 44 -2.60 7.45 -0.55
C LEU A 44 -2.24 8.84 -1.01
N ASN A 45 -1.62 9.62 -0.14
CA ASN A 45 -1.13 10.94 -0.48
C ASN A 45 0.39 10.89 -0.37
N GLY A 46 1.04 10.61 -1.50
CA GLY A 46 2.49 10.46 -1.49
C GLY A 46 3.23 11.75 -1.22
N ARG A 47 2.66 12.88 -1.62
CA ARG A 47 3.30 14.15 -1.38
C ARG A 47 3.38 14.46 0.11
N ALA A 48 2.32 14.17 0.87
CA ALA A 48 2.31 14.35 2.30
C ALA A 48 2.89 13.16 3.05
N ARG A 49 3.18 12.09 2.34
CA ARG A 49 3.70 10.85 2.90
C ARG A 49 2.73 10.32 3.96
N GLU A 50 1.49 10.17 3.55
CA GLU A 50 0.42 9.71 4.44
C GLU A 50 -0.54 8.82 3.70
N TYR A 51 -1.24 7.97 4.41
CA TYR A 51 -2.35 7.26 3.82
C TYR A 51 -3.51 7.29 4.81
N GLN A 52 -4.71 7.12 4.28
CA GLN A 52 -5.91 7.18 5.09
C GLN A 52 -6.78 5.98 4.77
N VAL A 53 -7.18 5.25 5.82
CA VAL A 53 -8.01 4.08 5.70
C VAL A 53 -9.44 4.53 5.95
N THR A 54 -10.28 4.41 4.97
CA THR A 54 -11.65 4.93 4.94
C THR A 54 -11.67 6.46 5.04
N GLU A 55 -12.80 7.03 4.73
CA GLU A 55 -12.90 8.48 4.74
C GLU A 55 -12.95 9.04 6.15
N GLU A 56 -13.34 8.21 7.10
CA GLU A 56 -13.48 8.65 8.46
C GLU A 56 -12.23 8.43 9.29
N GLY A 57 -11.30 7.65 8.79
CA GLY A 57 -10.09 7.37 9.54
C GLY A 57 -9.11 8.52 9.49
N GLY A 58 -8.24 8.58 10.45
CA GLY A 58 -7.22 9.62 10.46
C GLY A 58 -6.08 9.24 9.52
N ALA A 59 -5.32 10.24 9.14
CA ALA A 59 -4.17 10.00 8.28
C ALA A 59 -3.05 9.34 9.08
N ARG A 60 -2.33 8.42 8.45
CA ARG A 60 -1.21 7.73 9.06
C ARG A 60 0.04 8.06 8.26
N ARG A 61 1.11 8.33 8.97
CA ARG A 61 2.33 8.74 8.31
C ARG A 61 3.13 7.55 7.84
N LEU A 62 3.82 7.74 6.72
CA LEU A 62 4.74 6.74 6.19
C LEU A 62 6.15 7.09 6.66
N PRO A 63 6.92 6.09 7.11
CA PRO A 63 8.30 6.35 7.50
C PRO A 63 9.11 6.85 6.31
N GLU A 64 10.07 7.72 6.59
CA GLU A 64 10.81 8.33 5.51
C GLU A 64 11.66 7.37 4.71
N ALA A 65 12.08 6.29 5.33
CA ALA A 65 12.93 5.35 4.63
C ALA A 65 12.17 4.50 3.61
N ILE A 66 10.85 4.55 3.62
CA ILE A 66 10.05 3.71 2.76
C ILE A 66 9.53 4.52 1.59
N GLU A 67 9.77 4.01 0.40
CA GLU A 67 9.24 4.62 -0.80
C GLU A 67 7.97 3.90 -1.19
N ILE A 68 6.98 4.64 -1.66
CA ILE A 68 5.73 4.05 -2.06
C ILE A 68 5.27 4.66 -3.37
N VAL A 69 4.80 3.82 -4.28
CA VAL A 69 4.35 4.25 -5.59
C VAL A 69 3.01 3.59 -5.86
N PHE A 70 2.11 4.33 -6.46
CA PHE A 70 0.77 3.83 -6.79
C PHE A 70 0.63 3.63 -8.28
N PHE A 71 0.06 2.50 -8.68
CA PHE A 71 -0.27 2.23 -10.07
C PHE A 71 -1.77 1.98 -10.14
N SER A 72 -2.48 2.75 -10.96
CA SER A 72 -3.91 2.53 -11.09
C SER A 72 -4.15 1.37 -12.06
N THR A 73 -5.32 0.79 -11.98
CA THR A 73 -5.65 -0.30 -12.86
C THR A 73 -5.63 0.12 -14.32
N ARG A 74 -6.09 1.32 -14.60
CA ARG A 74 -6.16 1.75 -15.97
C ARG A 74 -4.83 2.07 -16.58
N GLU A 75 -3.94 2.64 -15.77
CA GLU A 75 -2.66 3.08 -16.27
C GLU A 75 -1.56 2.46 -15.44
N ASN A 76 -1.57 1.14 -15.39
CA ASN A 76 -0.66 0.46 -14.50
C ASN A 76 0.80 0.61 -14.87
N ARG A 77 1.10 1.25 -15.99
CA ARG A 77 2.50 1.49 -16.34
C ARG A 77 3.01 2.82 -15.89
N VAL A 78 2.13 3.70 -15.43
CA VAL A 78 2.54 5.04 -15.04
C VAL A 78 2.54 5.12 -13.52
N PRO A 79 3.72 5.23 -12.91
CA PRO A 79 3.76 5.34 -11.46
C PRO A 79 3.24 6.69 -11.02
N ARG A 80 2.50 6.71 -9.94
CA ARG A 80 1.94 7.93 -9.42
C ARG A 80 2.32 8.12 -7.98
N ASN A 81 2.33 9.38 -7.57
CA ASN A 81 2.70 9.75 -6.23
C ASN A 81 1.58 9.55 -5.23
N GLY A 82 0.42 9.12 -5.66
CA GLY A 82 -0.70 8.85 -4.79
C GLY A 82 -1.92 8.50 -5.59
N GLY A 83 -2.98 8.16 -4.90
CA GLY A 83 -4.21 7.79 -5.56
C GLY A 83 -5.23 7.28 -4.58
N ILE A 84 -6.38 6.91 -5.10
CA ILE A 84 -7.49 6.45 -4.31
C ILE A 84 -7.90 5.08 -4.80
N ILE A 85 -8.11 4.15 -3.88
CA ILE A 85 -8.71 2.87 -4.18
C ILE A 85 -10.06 2.89 -3.50
N ARG A 86 -11.11 2.83 -4.30
CA ARG A 86 -12.47 2.87 -3.80
C ARG A 86 -13.05 1.47 -3.85
N PHE A 87 -13.67 1.06 -2.77
CA PHE A 87 -14.37 -0.22 -2.72
C PHE A 87 -15.86 0.05 -2.76
N PHE A 88 -16.57 -0.81 -3.50
CA PHE A 88 -18.00 -0.63 -3.69
C PHE A 88 -18.76 -1.56 -2.76
N SER A 89 -20.06 -1.31 -2.65
CA SER A 89 -20.87 -2.06 -1.71
C SER A 89 -20.98 -3.54 -2.06
N ASP A 90 -20.66 -3.93 -3.30
CA ASP A 90 -20.68 -5.33 -3.68
C ASP A 90 -19.30 -5.99 -3.49
N GLY A 91 -18.32 -5.25 -2.96
CA GLY A 91 -17.00 -5.79 -2.71
C GLY A 91 -15.99 -5.56 -3.80
N GLY A 92 -16.43 -5.16 -4.99
CA GLY A 92 -15.49 -4.81 -6.04
C GLY A 92 -14.78 -3.52 -5.74
N SER A 93 -13.90 -3.10 -6.63
CA SER A 93 -13.10 -1.89 -6.36
C SER A 93 -12.64 -1.26 -7.65
N THR A 94 -12.04 -0.08 -7.52
CA THR A 94 -11.39 0.53 -8.66
C THR A 94 -10.07 -0.15 -8.97
N GLY A 95 -9.57 -0.97 -8.06
CA GLY A 95 -8.33 -1.70 -8.27
C GLY A 95 -7.10 -0.83 -8.12
N GLY A 96 -5.95 -1.45 -8.18
CA GLY A 96 -4.70 -0.72 -8.12
C GLY A 96 -3.61 -1.56 -7.49
N ARG A 97 -2.41 -1.02 -7.54
CA ARG A 97 -1.26 -1.69 -6.95
C ARG A 97 -0.39 -0.65 -6.27
N LEU A 98 0.07 -1.01 -5.08
CA LEU A 98 1.02 -0.18 -4.37
C LEU A 98 2.34 -0.93 -4.32
N GLU A 99 3.44 -0.23 -4.61
CA GLU A 99 4.76 -0.81 -4.48
C GLU A 99 5.48 -0.09 -3.37
N LEU A 100 5.91 -0.85 -2.38
CA LEU A 100 6.65 -0.30 -1.27
C LEU A 100 8.06 -0.85 -1.31
N SER A 101 9.04 -0.01 -1.12
CA SER A 101 10.42 -0.46 -1.19
C SER A 101 11.31 0.25 -0.18
N ALA A 102 12.35 -0.42 0.25
CA ALA A 102 13.37 0.12 1.13
C ALA A 102 14.58 -0.77 1.07
N GLN A 103 15.74 -0.18 0.83
CA GLN A 103 17.01 -0.90 0.91
C GLN A 103 17.05 -2.17 0.08
N GLY A 104 16.59 -2.10 -1.14
CA GLY A 104 16.67 -3.24 -2.03
C GLY A 104 15.56 -4.26 -1.90
N GLU A 105 14.68 -4.07 -0.95
CA GLU A 105 13.55 -4.97 -0.80
C GLU A 105 12.28 -4.30 -1.30
N ARG A 106 11.37 -5.09 -1.80
CA ARG A 106 10.15 -4.54 -2.39
C ARG A 106 8.98 -5.46 -2.11
N TYR A 107 7.84 -4.86 -1.77
CA TYR A 107 6.58 -5.58 -1.63
C TYR A 107 5.56 -4.93 -2.54
N LEU A 108 4.65 -5.74 -3.03
CA LEU A 108 3.54 -5.26 -3.83
C LEU A 108 2.26 -5.56 -3.09
N VAL A 109 1.36 -4.57 -3.05
CA VAL A 109 0.03 -4.78 -2.50
C VAL A 109 -0.92 -4.59 -3.67
N ASN A 110 -1.55 -5.66 -4.08
CA ASN A 110 -2.39 -5.65 -5.27
C ASN A 110 -3.85 -5.74 -4.89
N VAL A 111 -4.69 -4.88 -5.47
CA VAL A 111 -6.12 -4.89 -5.21
C VAL A 111 -6.83 -5.19 -6.51
N ASP A 112 -7.57 -6.28 -6.52
CA ASP A 112 -8.28 -6.71 -7.71
C ASP A 112 -9.54 -5.86 -7.90
N TRP A 113 -9.75 -5.35 -9.11
CA TRP A 113 -10.88 -4.47 -9.33
C TRP A 113 -12.21 -5.21 -9.28
N LEU A 114 -12.23 -6.46 -9.72
CA LEU A 114 -13.47 -7.19 -9.80
C LEU A 114 -13.94 -7.69 -8.44
N THR A 115 -13.05 -8.25 -7.67
CA THR A 115 -13.41 -8.87 -6.40
C THR A 115 -13.05 -8.04 -5.19
N GLY A 116 -12.17 -7.05 -5.37
CA GLY A 116 -11.68 -6.26 -4.24
C GLY A 116 -10.66 -7.01 -3.39
N LYS A 117 -10.21 -8.18 -3.85
CA LYS A 117 -9.27 -8.97 -3.05
C LYS A 117 -7.93 -8.27 -2.97
N VAL A 118 -7.34 -8.32 -1.78
CA VAL A 118 -6.07 -7.67 -1.50
C VAL A 118 -5.01 -8.74 -1.27
N ASP A 119 -3.96 -8.72 -2.08
CA ASP A 119 -2.86 -9.66 -1.98
C ASP A 119 -1.57 -8.93 -1.74
N VAL A 120 -0.70 -9.53 -0.93
CA VAL A 120 0.63 -9.00 -0.67
C VAL A 120 1.63 -9.95 -1.29
N ILE A 121 2.53 -9.42 -2.10
CA ILE A 121 3.53 -10.20 -2.79
C ILE A 121 4.90 -9.61 -2.48
N GLU A 122 5.81 -10.45 -2.05
CA GLU A 122 7.17 -10.00 -1.85
C GLU A 122 7.88 -10.14 -3.19
N ALA A 123 8.38 -9.05 -3.74
CA ALA A 123 9.03 -9.06 -5.02
C ALA A 123 10.53 -9.14 -4.82
N VAL A 124 11.15 -10.10 -5.46
CA VAL A 124 12.58 -10.24 -5.38
C VAL A 124 13.19 -9.33 -6.43
N VAL A 125 14.07 -8.43 -5.99
CA VAL A 125 14.72 -7.55 -6.92
C VAL A 125 15.89 -8.29 -7.50
N ASP A 126 15.80 -8.61 -8.78
CA ASP A 126 16.82 -9.36 -9.45
C ASP A 126 17.88 -8.44 -9.88
N GLU A 127 19.14 -8.86 -9.74
CA GLU A 127 20.18 -8.05 -10.21
C GLU A 127 20.13 -7.84 -11.66
N ALA A 128 19.61 -8.76 -12.39
CA ALA A 128 19.46 -8.61 -13.78
C ALA A 128 18.41 -7.59 -14.08
N GLY A 129 17.77 -7.13 -13.12
CA GLY A 129 16.83 -6.11 -13.32
C GLY A 129 15.61 -6.53 -13.95
N GLU A 130 15.39 -7.54 -14.00
CA GLU A 130 14.40 -7.97 -14.71
C GLU A 130 13.28 -7.90 -14.26
N ARG A 131 12.92 -7.86 -14.15
CA ARG A 131 11.84 -7.87 -13.98
C ARG A 131 11.23 -7.44 -13.72
#